data_fc92dbb4e1717f8ab74f72a61c383173
#
_entry.id   fc92dbb4e1717f8ab74f72a61c383173
#
_cell.length_a   1.000
_cell.length_b   1.000
_cell.length_c   1.000
_cell.angle_alpha   90.00
_cell.angle_beta   90.00
_cell.angle_gamma   90.00
#
_symmetry.space_group_name_H-M   'P 1'
#
loop_
_entity.id
_entity.type
_entity.pdbx_description
1 polymer ?
#
loop_
_entity_poly.entity_id
_entity_poly.type
_entity_poly.pdbx_seq_one_letter_code
_entity_poly.pdbx_strand_id
1 'polypeptide(L)'
;MTQNPGSEIYIGLMSGTSLDGVDVAIVDFSDFPPRLLHCSTKPYDESMRQRLRILCQSKTTTLDNLYGLDAELGELYAESVNQALELASLERAKIVAIGCHGQTIRHSPDSARPFTAQIGDPNRVAALTGISTIADFRRKDIAVGGQAAPLAPAFHRFLFRSDDENRALINIGGIANITYLPSSPAQPVLGFDTGPGNTLLNYWNEAHQNSSFDEAGAWAGSGQVIDRLLEDMLAAEDYFRLPPPKSTGTEYFSSNWLTSFLHDEYAANDVQATLVELTVTTIANALAGLPDLPANCFVCGGGAHNQYLLERLAHKLPQCGVATTSALGLDPDFVEAVAFAWLARERINLRSGNIPEVTRARRSTILGGIYAPD
;
A
#
# COMPACT_ATOMS: atom_id res chain seq x y z
N MET A 1 -6.65 18.68 26.24
CA MET A 1 -5.97 18.68 24.92
C MET A 1 -5.45 20.08 24.67
N THR A 2 -4.21 20.35 25.00
CA THR A 2 -3.54 21.59 24.60
C THR A 2 -3.07 21.45 23.16
N GLN A 3 -3.99 21.68 22.20
CA GLN A 3 -3.61 21.85 20.80
C GLN A 3 -2.75 23.11 20.71
N ASN A 4 -1.55 22.96 20.17
CA ASN A 4 -0.70 24.10 19.80
C ASN A 4 -1.41 24.79 18.62
N PRO A 5 -2.01 25.99 18.79
CA PRO A 5 -2.78 26.60 17.72
C PRO A 5 -1.82 27.07 16.64
N GLY A 6 -1.70 26.29 15.56
CA GLY A 6 -0.88 26.62 14.40
C GLY A 6 0.05 25.52 13.88
N SER A 7 0.18 24.37 14.56
CA SER A 7 0.93 23.23 13.99
C SER A 7 0.03 22.36 13.13
N GLU A 8 0.50 21.98 11.95
CA GLU A 8 -0.14 21.02 11.03
C GLU A 8 0.78 19.83 10.77
N ILE A 9 1.66 19.48 11.75
CA ILE A 9 2.59 18.36 11.61
C ILE A 9 1.97 17.09 12.17
N TYR A 10 1.93 16.06 11.34
CA TYR A 10 1.40 14.74 11.66
C TYR A 10 2.45 13.67 11.35
N ILE A 11 2.34 12.53 12.03
CA ILE A 11 3.17 11.36 11.76
C ILE A 11 2.27 10.25 11.21
N GLY A 12 2.72 9.56 10.17
CA GLY A 12 2.07 8.35 9.67
C GLY A 12 2.94 7.13 9.91
N LEU A 13 2.31 6.05 10.36
CA LEU A 13 2.90 4.73 10.53
C LEU A 13 2.21 3.74 9.62
N MET A 14 2.98 3.07 8.79
CA MET A 14 2.49 2.01 7.91
C MET A 14 3.29 0.73 8.09
N SER A 15 2.59 -0.38 8.25
CA SER A 15 3.15 -1.71 8.18
C SER A 15 2.32 -2.53 7.19
N GLY A 16 2.96 -2.91 6.09
CA GLY A 16 2.33 -3.58 4.96
C GLY A 16 2.25 -5.10 5.10
N THR A 17 1.65 -5.73 4.11
CA THR A 17 1.55 -7.21 4.03
C THR A 17 2.87 -7.89 3.67
N SER A 18 3.88 -7.14 3.23
CA SER A 18 5.26 -7.61 3.01
C SER A 18 5.95 -8.09 4.30
N LEU A 19 5.50 -7.58 5.46
CA LEU A 19 6.05 -7.91 6.78
C LEU A 19 7.56 -7.60 6.91
N ASP A 20 8.04 -6.57 6.25
CA ASP A 20 9.44 -6.16 6.22
C ASP A 20 9.79 -5.15 7.33
N GLY A 21 8.81 -4.36 7.79
CA GLY A 21 9.03 -3.38 8.84
C GLY A 21 7.87 -2.42 9.02
N VAL A 22 8.16 -1.30 9.67
CA VAL A 22 7.26 -0.17 9.81
C VAL A 22 7.87 1.08 9.17
N ASP A 23 7.12 1.70 8.27
CA ASP A 23 7.44 2.97 7.67
C ASP A 23 6.90 4.11 8.52
N VAL A 24 7.73 5.12 8.74
CA VAL A 24 7.40 6.34 9.48
C VAL A 24 7.56 7.52 8.54
N ALA A 25 6.54 8.38 8.46
CA ALA A 25 6.61 9.64 7.73
C ALA A 25 6.16 10.79 8.63
N ILE A 26 6.99 11.85 8.76
CA ILE A 26 6.65 13.08 9.44
C ILE A 26 6.33 14.14 8.39
N VAL A 27 5.10 14.65 8.41
CA VAL A 27 4.55 15.48 7.33
C VAL A 27 3.97 16.78 7.90
N ASP A 28 4.35 17.89 7.28
CA ASP A 28 3.78 19.20 7.55
C ASP A 28 2.73 19.56 6.47
N PHE A 29 1.49 19.69 6.90
CA PHE A 29 0.34 20.03 6.05
C PHE A 29 -0.03 21.53 6.11
N SER A 30 0.86 22.40 6.57
CA SER A 30 0.62 23.85 6.62
C SER A 30 0.45 24.45 5.22
N ASP A 31 1.14 23.90 4.24
CA ASP A 31 1.14 24.35 2.84
C ASP A 31 0.64 23.25 1.92
N PHE A 32 0.34 23.60 0.67
CA PHE A 32 0.06 22.64 -0.40
C PHE A 32 1.04 22.84 -1.57
N PRO A 33 1.70 21.79 -2.04
CA PRO A 33 1.67 20.40 -1.50
C PRO A 33 2.31 20.31 -0.09
N PRO A 34 1.89 19.32 0.72
CA PRO A 34 2.46 19.10 2.06
C PRO A 34 3.95 18.73 1.95
N ARG A 35 4.71 19.07 2.98
CA ARG A 35 6.15 18.82 3.02
C ARG A 35 6.45 17.57 3.83
N LEU A 36 7.16 16.63 3.24
CA LEU A 36 7.75 15.50 3.95
C LEU A 36 8.99 16.01 4.72
N LEU A 37 8.90 16.04 6.05
CA LEU A 37 9.99 16.53 6.92
C LEU A 37 11.01 15.44 7.22
N HIS A 38 10.55 14.20 7.37
CA HIS A 38 11.38 13.02 7.61
C HIS A 38 10.63 11.76 7.19
N CYS A 39 11.37 10.78 6.71
CA CYS A 39 10.87 9.42 6.53
C CYS A 39 11.96 8.41 6.88
N SER A 40 11.55 7.27 7.40
CA SER A 40 12.43 6.16 7.73
C SER A 40 11.65 4.85 7.82
N THR A 41 12.34 3.75 7.57
CA THR A 41 11.82 2.39 7.78
C THR A 41 12.57 1.73 8.92
N LYS A 42 11.85 1.17 9.90
CA LYS A 42 12.42 0.30 10.91
C LYS A 42 12.09 -1.14 10.55
N PRO A 43 13.09 -1.94 10.13
CA PRO A 43 12.85 -3.32 9.75
C PRO A 43 12.43 -4.17 10.94
N TYR A 44 11.55 -5.15 10.71
CA TYR A 44 11.30 -6.22 11.68
C TYR A 44 12.49 -7.16 11.74
N ASP A 45 12.83 -7.62 12.93
CA ASP A 45 13.73 -8.75 13.06
C ASP A 45 13.09 -10.05 12.54
N GLU A 46 13.90 -11.06 12.30
CA GLU A 46 13.42 -12.31 11.71
C GLU A 46 12.42 -13.03 12.61
N SER A 47 12.57 -12.94 13.94
CA SER A 47 11.62 -13.53 14.91
C SER A 47 10.25 -12.88 14.83
N MET A 48 10.19 -11.54 14.80
CA MET A 48 8.94 -10.79 14.64
C MET A 48 8.29 -11.11 13.30
N ARG A 49 9.07 -11.09 12.22
CA ARG A 49 8.59 -11.39 10.86
C ARG A 49 7.97 -12.78 10.77
N GLN A 50 8.63 -13.78 11.33
CA GLN A 50 8.15 -15.16 11.33
C GLN A 50 6.85 -15.31 12.14
N ARG A 51 6.78 -14.70 13.33
CA ARG A 51 5.57 -14.75 14.19
C ARG A 51 4.38 -14.06 13.51
N LEU A 52 4.59 -12.92 12.87
CA LEU A 52 3.56 -12.23 12.10
C LEU A 52 3.11 -13.06 10.89
N ARG A 53 4.04 -13.66 10.15
CA ARG A 53 3.72 -14.54 9.01
C ARG A 53 2.85 -15.70 9.44
N ILE A 54 3.21 -16.38 10.54
CA ILE A 54 2.41 -17.47 11.11
C ILE A 54 1.02 -16.97 11.48
N LEU A 55 0.90 -15.82 12.15
CA LEU A 55 -0.38 -15.25 12.56
C LEU A 55 -1.27 -14.90 11.37
N CYS A 56 -0.70 -14.31 10.31
CA CYS A 56 -1.43 -13.96 9.09
C CYS A 56 -1.94 -15.19 8.33
N GLN A 57 -1.17 -16.29 8.32
CA GLN A 57 -1.51 -17.51 7.58
C GLN A 57 -2.41 -18.46 8.39
N SER A 58 -2.31 -18.45 9.72
CA SER A 58 -3.05 -19.36 10.58
C SER A 58 -4.53 -19.00 10.66
N LYS A 59 -5.41 -20.01 10.65
CA LYS A 59 -6.85 -19.81 10.92
C LYS A 59 -7.15 -19.68 12.42
N THR A 60 -6.24 -20.11 13.29
CA THR A 60 -6.41 -20.11 14.75
C THR A 60 -5.14 -19.65 15.44
N THR A 61 -5.28 -18.96 16.58
CA THR A 61 -4.18 -18.56 17.46
C THR A 61 -4.68 -18.50 18.90
N THR A 62 -3.77 -18.49 19.88
CA THR A 62 -4.14 -18.22 21.28
C THR A 62 -4.31 -16.71 21.50
N LEU A 63 -5.13 -16.34 22.48
CA LEU A 63 -5.28 -14.93 22.88
C LEU A 63 -3.94 -14.33 23.34
N ASP A 64 -3.16 -15.07 24.10
CA ASP A 64 -1.87 -14.62 24.61
C ASP A 64 -0.88 -14.33 23.48
N ASN A 65 -0.86 -15.16 22.43
CA ASN A 65 -0.01 -14.93 21.28
C ASN A 65 -0.47 -13.69 20.47
N LEU A 66 -1.78 -13.52 20.28
CA LEU A 66 -2.34 -12.38 19.56
C LEU A 66 -2.05 -11.08 20.30
N TYR A 67 -2.46 -10.98 21.56
CA TYR A 67 -2.32 -9.74 22.32
C TYR A 67 -0.88 -9.47 22.77
N GLY A 68 -0.05 -10.51 22.90
CA GLY A 68 1.39 -10.35 23.09
C GLY A 68 2.06 -9.68 21.89
N LEU A 69 1.75 -10.12 20.66
CA LEU A 69 2.22 -9.47 19.43
C LEU A 69 1.66 -8.06 19.24
N ASP A 70 0.38 -7.84 19.56
CA ASP A 70 -0.26 -6.53 19.51
C ASP A 70 0.49 -5.53 20.40
N ALA A 71 0.79 -5.91 21.63
CA ALA A 71 1.54 -5.10 22.59
C ALA A 71 2.98 -4.81 22.11
N GLU A 72 3.69 -5.85 21.66
CA GLU A 72 5.08 -5.73 21.19
C GLU A 72 5.19 -4.83 19.95
N LEU A 73 4.24 -4.95 19.01
CA LEU A 73 4.17 -4.05 17.86
C LEU A 73 3.88 -2.60 18.29
N GLY A 74 3.00 -2.39 19.25
CA GLY A 74 2.73 -1.05 19.80
C GLY A 74 3.98 -0.39 20.38
N GLU A 75 4.82 -1.16 21.10
CA GLU A 75 6.11 -0.70 21.62
C GLU A 75 7.10 -0.36 20.50
N LEU A 76 7.22 -1.24 19.50
CA LEU A 76 8.09 -1.03 18.33
C LEU A 76 7.67 0.20 17.53
N TYR A 77 6.38 0.43 17.34
CA TYR A 77 5.87 1.63 16.67
C TYR A 77 6.18 2.90 17.44
N ALA A 78 6.01 2.89 18.77
CA ALA A 78 6.38 4.01 19.62
C ALA A 78 7.88 4.31 19.57
N GLU A 79 8.73 3.28 19.60
CA GLU A 79 10.18 3.41 19.45
C GLU A 79 10.53 4.01 18.09
N SER A 80 9.89 3.55 16.99
CA SER A 80 10.12 4.07 15.65
C SER A 80 9.75 5.57 15.54
N VAL A 81 8.64 5.98 16.15
CA VAL A 81 8.24 7.40 16.21
C VAL A 81 9.28 8.22 16.99
N ASN A 82 9.68 7.77 18.18
CA ASN A 82 10.64 8.48 18.99
C ASN A 82 11.99 8.66 18.26
N GLN A 83 12.47 7.60 17.61
CA GLN A 83 13.68 7.65 16.79
C GLN A 83 13.54 8.61 15.60
N ALA A 84 12.41 8.60 14.89
CA ALA A 84 12.16 9.52 13.78
C ALA A 84 12.13 10.98 14.23
N LEU A 85 11.56 11.29 15.40
CA LEU A 85 11.55 12.62 15.98
C LEU A 85 12.97 13.11 16.34
N GLU A 86 13.79 12.22 16.91
CA GLU A 86 15.20 12.53 17.21
C GLU A 86 15.98 12.83 15.93
N LEU A 87 15.87 11.98 14.92
CA LEU A 87 16.56 12.16 13.62
C LEU A 87 16.12 13.43 12.91
N ALA A 88 14.84 13.77 12.99
CA ALA A 88 14.29 15.01 12.43
C ALA A 88 14.56 16.26 13.29
N SER A 89 15.11 16.09 14.49
CA SER A 89 15.28 17.20 15.48
C SER A 89 13.97 17.95 15.76
N LEU A 90 12.85 17.19 15.87
CA LEU A 90 11.52 17.74 16.10
C LEU A 90 11.03 17.46 17.53
N GLU A 91 10.47 18.49 18.15
CA GLU A 91 9.86 18.38 19.47
C GLU A 91 8.47 17.72 19.37
N ARG A 92 8.16 16.79 20.28
CA ARG A 92 6.86 16.13 20.39
C ARG A 92 5.69 17.10 20.43
N ALA A 93 5.85 18.22 21.12
CA ALA A 93 4.83 19.25 21.27
C ALA A 93 4.39 19.90 19.95
N LYS A 94 5.17 19.76 18.88
CA LYS A 94 4.81 20.22 17.54
C LYS A 94 3.95 19.24 16.77
N ILE A 95 3.85 18.01 17.23
CA ILE A 95 3.09 16.95 16.52
C ILE A 95 1.64 16.97 17.00
N VAL A 96 0.72 17.10 16.05
CA VAL A 96 -0.72 17.12 16.34
C VAL A 96 -1.24 15.72 16.67
N ALA A 97 -0.90 14.73 15.84
CA ALA A 97 -1.27 13.35 16.07
C ALA A 97 -0.42 12.37 15.23
N ILE A 98 -0.43 11.11 15.65
CA ILE A 98 0.11 9.97 14.92
C ILE A 98 -1.06 9.24 14.23
N GLY A 99 -0.96 8.92 12.95
CA GLY A 99 -1.84 8.00 12.23
C GLY A 99 -1.22 6.63 12.16
N CYS A 100 -1.70 5.68 12.93
CA CYS A 100 -1.18 4.32 13.00
C CYS A 100 -2.08 3.35 12.24
N HIS A 101 -1.59 2.82 11.12
CA HIS A 101 -2.30 1.76 10.40
C HIS A 101 -2.39 0.47 11.22
N GLY A 102 -1.32 0.11 11.90
CA GLY A 102 -1.12 -1.21 12.48
C GLY A 102 -0.76 -2.26 11.42
N GLN A 103 -0.54 -3.50 11.85
CA GLN A 103 -0.27 -4.64 10.98
C GLN A 103 -1.57 -5.39 10.70
N THR A 104 -1.98 -5.47 9.43
CA THR A 104 -3.15 -6.28 9.06
C THR A 104 -2.84 -7.75 9.21
N ILE A 105 -3.62 -8.43 10.03
CA ILE A 105 -3.54 -9.87 10.26
C ILE A 105 -4.72 -10.64 9.67
N ARG A 106 -5.84 -9.94 9.44
CA ARG A 106 -7.02 -10.53 8.82
C ARG A 106 -7.86 -9.46 8.12
N HIS A 107 -8.36 -9.81 6.94
CA HIS A 107 -9.28 -8.98 6.21
C HIS A 107 -10.35 -9.86 5.55
N SER A 108 -11.61 -9.71 5.97
CA SER A 108 -12.72 -10.57 5.54
C SER A 108 -13.99 -9.74 5.31
N PRO A 109 -13.98 -8.84 4.33
CA PRO A 109 -15.10 -7.91 4.07
C PRO A 109 -16.34 -8.61 3.50
N ASP A 110 -16.17 -9.75 2.83
CA ASP A 110 -17.26 -10.49 2.16
C ASP A 110 -17.79 -11.66 3.01
N SER A 111 -17.33 -11.79 4.26
CA SER A 111 -17.84 -12.83 5.16
C SER A 111 -19.26 -12.51 5.62
N ALA A 112 -19.98 -13.53 6.13
CA ALA A 112 -21.34 -13.35 6.68
C ALA A 112 -21.41 -12.28 7.79
N ARG A 113 -20.30 -12.03 8.48
CA ARG A 113 -20.10 -10.91 9.41
C ARG A 113 -18.80 -10.22 9.03
N PRO A 114 -18.86 -9.20 8.15
CA PRO A 114 -17.66 -8.53 7.65
C PRO A 114 -16.79 -7.96 8.76
N PHE A 115 -15.47 -8.18 8.65
CA PHE A 115 -14.52 -7.65 9.62
C PHE A 115 -13.13 -7.47 8.99
N THR A 116 -12.33 -6.68 9.67
CA THR A 116 -10.90 -6.53 9.42
C THR A 116 -10.18 -6.38 10.76
N ALA A 117 -8.95 -6.85 10.87
CA ALA A 117 -8.18 -6.79 12.09
C ALA A 117 -6.75 -6.32 11.80
N GLN A 118 -6.40 -5.22 12.44
CA GLN A 118 -5.05 -4.68 12.49
C GLN A 118 -4.59 -4.72 13.95
N ILE A 119 -3.32 -5.09 14.19
CA ILE A 119 -2.68 -5.14 15.51
C ILE A 119 -1.53 -4.12 15.59
N GLY A 120 -1.13 -3.79 16.80
CA GLY A 120 -0.16 -2.75 17.16
C GLY A 120 -0.83 -1.73 18.08
N ASP A 121 -0.92 -2.09 19.37
CA ASP A 121 -1.70 -1.39 20.41
C ASP A 121 -1.52 0.14 20.39
N PRO A 122 -2.52 0.90 19.94
CA PRO A 122 -2.43 2.35 19.84
C PRO A 122 -2.38 3.06 21.21
N ASN A 123 -2.81 2.41 22.29
CA ASN A 123 -2.66 2.96 23.65
C ASN A 123 -1.18 2.98 24.04
N ARG A 124 -0.43 1.92 23.71
CA ARG A 124 1.03 1.89 23.94
C ARG A 124 1.73 2.94 23.09
N VAL A 125 1.36 3.07 21.82
CA VAL A 125 1.92 4.13 20.97
C VAL A 125 1.66 5.50 21.60
N ALA A 126 0.43 5.81 22.01
CA ALA A 126 0.10 7.08 22.61
C ALA A 126 0.85 7.32 23.94
N ALA A 127 0.82 6.35 24.85
CA ALA A 127 1.44 6.47 26.17
C ALA A 127 2.97 6.62 26.10
N LEU A 128 3.65 5.84 25.24
CA LEU A 128 5.11 5.83 25.13
C LEU A 128 5.67 7.02 24.33
N THR A 129 4.87 7.58 23.40
CA THR A 129 5.27 8.77 22.64
C THR A 129 4.83 10.07 23.29
N GLY A 130 3.78 10.06 24.12
CA GLY A 130 3.13 11.25 24.65
C GLY A 130 2.33 12.02 23.58
N ILE A 131 1.98 11.39 22.47
CA ILE A 131 1.29 12.00 21.31
C ILE A 131 -0.03 11.27 21.06
N SER A 132 -1.12 12.02 20.85
CA SER A 132 -2.42 11.42 20.46
C SER A 132 -2.26 10.53 19.22
N THR A 133 -2.73 9.29 19.32
CA THR A 133 -2.64 8.32 18.23
C THR A 133 -4.03 8.08 17.64
N ILE A 134 -4.12 8.13 16.32
CA ILE A 134 -5.30 7.78 15.56
C ILE A 134 -5.06 6.41 14.95
N ALA A 135 -5.92 5.45 15.24
CA ALA A 135 -5.81 4.09 14.72
C ALA A 135 -7.19 3.52 14.37
N ASP A 136 -7.25 2.27 13.92
CA ASP A 136 -8.50 1.62 13.56
C ASP A 136 -9.26 2.35 12.43
N PHE A 137 -8.56 2.70 11.38
CA PHE A 137 -9.15 3.41 10.24
C PHE A 137 -10.15 2.56 9.44
N ARG A 138 -9.99 1.24 9.43
CA ARG A 138 -10.69 0.34 8.52
C ARG A 138 -12.05 -0.13 9.01
N ARG A 139 -12.20 -0.41 10.32
CA ARG A 139 -13.45 -0.98 10.85
C ARG A 139 -14.66 -0.06 10.70
N LYS A 140 -14.45 1.27 10.70
CA LYS A 140 -15.55 2.22 10.51
C LYS A 140 -16.14 2.17 9.10
N ASP A 141 -15.31 1.97 8.09
CA ASP A 141 -15.76 1.79 6.70
C ASP A 141 -16.57 0.48 6.55
N ILE A 142 -16.10 -0.63 7.15
CA ILE A 142 -16.87 -1.89 7.25
C ILE A 142 -18.24 -1.64 7.91
N ALA A 143 -18.30 -0.91 9.01
CA ALA A 143 -19.53 -0.64 9.75
C ALA A 143 -20.56 0.14 8.94
N VAL A 144 -20.13 0.93 7.94
CA VAL A 144 -21.02 1.63 7.02
C VAL A 144 -21.24 0.87 5.70
N GLY A 145 -20.87 -0.41 5.67
CA GLY A 145 -21.09 -1.34 4.55
C GLY A 145 -20.04 -1.32 3.47
N GLY A 146 -18.89 -0.71 3.74
CA GLY A 146 -17.73 -0.71 2.84
C GLY A 146 -16.83 -1.94 3.03
N GLN A 147 -15.84 -2.05 2.17
CA GLN A 147 -14.82 -3.12 2.20
C GLN A 147 -13.54 -2.70 2.95
N ALA A 148 -13.43 -1.44 3.40
CA ALA A 148 -12.26 -0.89 4.11
C ALA A 148 -10.92 -0.95 3.36
N ALA A 149 -10.95 -1.28 2.10
CA ALA A 149 -9.81 -1.33 1.20
C ALA A 149 -10.26 -1.10 -0.25
N PRO A 150 -9.48 -0.36 -1.05
CA PRO A 150 -8.33 0.44 -0.64
C PRO A 150 -8.73 1.77 0.01
N LEU A 151 -7.95 2.28 0.99
CA LEU A 151 -8.13 3.60 1.59
C LEU A 151 -7.23 4.68 0.96
N ALA A 152 -6.10 4.27 0.37
CA ALA A 152 -5.15 5.16 -0.29
C ALA A 152 -5.77 6.08 -1.38
N PRO A 153 -6.79 5.68 -2.16
CA PRO A 153 -7.37 6.55 -3.19
C PRO A 153 -7.92 7.87 -2.67
N ALA A 154 -8.37 7.95 -1.40
CA ALA A 154 -8.80 9.21 -0.80
C ALA A 154 -7.64 10.20 -0.63
N PHE A 155 -6.49 9.71 -0.18
CA PHE A 155 -5.25 10.46 -0.10
C PHE A 155 -4.70 10.78 -1.49
N HIS A 156 -4.70 9.82 -2.40
CA HIS A 156 -4.25 10.05 -3.77
C HIS A 156 -5.04 11.18 -4.43
N ARG A 157 -6.36 11.21 -4.25
CA ARG A 157 -7.21 12.31 -4.72
C ARG A 157 -6.83 13.65 -4.08
N PHE A 158 -6.53 13.67 -2.79
CA PHE A 158 -6.13 14.89 -2.09
C PHE A 158 -4.81 15.44 -2.62
N LEU A 159 -3.80 14.58 -2.83
CA LEU A 159 -2.44 15.03 -3.12
C LEU A 159 -2.14 15.12 -4.62
N PHE A 160 -2.61 14.16 -5.42
CA PHE A 160 -2.12 13.94 -6.78
C PHE A 160 -3.12 14.29 -7.89
N ARG A 161 -4.39 14.58 -7.55
CA ARG A 161 -5.36 14.99 -8.58
C ARG A 161 -4.92 16.30 -9.22
N SER A 162 -5.08 16.37 -10.54
CA SER A 162 -4.88 17.59 -11.35
C SER A 162 -6.22 18.00 -11.97
N ASP A 163 -6.44 19.30 -12.11
CA ASP A 163 -7.59 19.82 -12.86
C ASP A 163 -7.30 19.88 -14.38
N ASP A 164 -6.02 19.76 -14.78
CA ASP A 164 -5.57 19.90 -16.17
C ASP A 164 -5.47 18.56 -16.90
N GLU A 165 -5.30 17.44 -16.18
CA GLU A 165 -5.05 16.13 -16.78
C GLU A 165 -5.57 14.98 -15.94
N ASN A 166 -5.97 13.89 -16.59
CA ASN A 166 -6.25 12.63 -15.92
C ASN A 166 -4.93 11.96 -15.51
N ARG A 167 -4.85 11.48 -14.27
CA ARG A 167 -3.68 10.78 -13.72
C ARG A 167 -4.05 9.39 -13.22
N ALA A 168 -3.08 8.51 -13.18
CA ALA A 168 -3.18 7.26 -12.46
C ALA A 168 -2.02 7.10 -11.48
N LEU A 169 -2.31 6.68 -10.26
CA LEU A 169 -1.32 6.17 -9.32
C LEU A 169 -1.32 4.65 -9.44
N ILE A 170 -0.15 4.06 -9.57
CA ILE A 170 0.04 2.62 -9.69
C ILE A 170 0.91 2.20 -8.52
N ASN A 171 0.29 1.58 -7.50
CA ASN A 171 1.07 0.98 -6.41
C ASN A 171 1.44 -0.45 -6.78
N ILE A 172 2.73 -0.74 -6.86
CA ILE A 172 3.26 -2.08 -7.14
C ILE A 172 3.91 -2.62 -5.87
N GLY A 173 3.06 -3.15 -4.99
CA GLY A 173 3.44 -3.98 -3.84
C GLY A 173 3.44 -5.46 -4.21
N GLY A 174 3.09 -6.36 -3.30
CA GLY A 174 2.87 -7.78 -3.62
C GLY A 174 1.81 -7.97 -4.70
N ILE A 175 0.71 -7.23 -4.60
CA ILE A 175 -0.32 -7.03 -5.64
C ILE A 175 -0.14 -5.63 -6.23
N ALA A 176 -0.40 -5.49 -7.52
CA ALA A 176 -0.44 -4.20 -8.19
C ALA A 176 -1.87 -3.65 -8.18
N ASN A 177 -2.02 -2.35 -7.87
CA ASN A 177 -3.30 -1.67 -7.88
C ASN A 177 -3.21 -0.29 -8.54
N ILE A 178 -4.35 0.19 -9.04
CA ILE A 178 -4.48 1.49 -9.70
C ILE A 178 -5.44 2.36 -8.90
N THR A 179 -5.08 3.64 -8.76
CA THR A 179 -6.01 4.72 -8.45
C THR A 179 -6.10 5.65 -9.65
N TYR A 180 -7.25 5.66 -10.33
CA TYR A 180 -7.53 6.60 -11.41
C TYR A 180 -8.09 7.90 -10.85
N LEU A 181 -7.47 9.01 -11.22
CA LEU A 181 -7.78 10.37 -10.77
C LEU A 181 -8.20 11.21 -11.98
N PRO A 182 -9.50 11.31 -12.28
CA PRO A 182 -9.96 12.14 -13.37
C PRO A 182 -9.76 13.63 -13.06
N SER A 183 -9.46 14.42 -14.10
CA SER A 183 -9.35 15.88 -13.99
C SER A 183 -10.72 16.51 -13.69
N SER A 184 -11.78 15.96 -14.24
CA SER A 184 -13.15 16.41 -13.96
C SER A 184 -13.62 15.95 -12.58
N PRO A 185 -14.05 16.86 -11.70
CA PRO A 185 -14.62 16.48 -10.40
C PRO A 185 -15.99 15.76 -10.50
N ALA A 186 -16.61 15.79 -11.68
CA ALA A 186 -17.87 15.09 -11.94
C ALA A 186 -17.67 13.59 -12.24
N GLN A 187 -16.45 13.19 -12.58
CA GLN A 187 -16.12 11.77 -12.79
C GLN A 187 -15.67 11.13 -11.48
N PRO A 188 -16.06 9.86 -11.22
CA PRO A 188 -15.66 9.17 -9.99
C PRO A 188 -14.17 8.80 -10.02
N VAL A 189 -13.53 8.86 -8.85
CA VAL A 189 -12.23 8.20 -8.62
C VAL A 189 -12.47 6.70 -8.63
N LEU A 190 -11.61 5.97 -9.34
CA LEU A 190 -11.62 4.50 -9.33
C LEU A 190 -10.39 3.98 -8.59
N GLY A 191 -10.57 2.89 -7.85
CA GLY A 191 -9.47 2.19 -7.17
C GLY A 191 -9.71 0.69 -7.23
N PHE A 192 -8.74 -0.08 -7.75
CA PHE A 192 -8.88 -1.53 -7.91
C PHE A 192 -7.53 -2.22 -8.15
N ASP A 193 -7.48 -3.53 -7.85
CA ASP A 193 -6.29 -4.33 -8.08
C ASP A 193 -6.24 -4.84 -9.52
N THR A 194 -5.05 -4.84 -10.11
CA THR A 194 -4.87 -5.29 -11.50
C THR A 194 -4.46 -6.75 -11.60
N GLY A 195 -3.66 -7.24 -10.65
CA GLY A 195 -3.12 -8.59 -10.61
C GLY A 195 -1.86 -8.67 -9.77
N PRO A 196 -1.00 -9.69 -9.98
CA PRO A 196 0.25 -9.83 -9.25
C PRO A 196 1.17 -8.63 -9.52
N GLY A 197 1.77 -8.11 -8.47
CA GLY A 197 2.88 -7.16 -8.52
C GLY A 197 4.20 -7.91 -8.28
N ASN A 198 4.86 -7.60 -7.16
CA ASN A 198 6.16 -8.20 -6.83
C ASN A 198 6.05 -9.62 -6.23
N THR A 199 4.87 -10.10 -5.84
CA THR A 199 4.77 -11.37 -5.10
C THR A 199 5.35 -12.56 -5.86
N LEU A 200 5.03 -12.68 -7.17
CA LEU A 200 5.55 -13.76 -8.00
C LEU A 200 7.01 -13.52 -8.39
N LEU A 201 7.38 -12.27 -8.64
CA LEU A 201 8.73 -11.85 -8.96
C LEU A 201 9.70 -12.19 -7.80
N ASN A 202 9.32 -11.82 -6.59
CA ASN A 202 10.14 -12.05 -5.40
C ASN A 202 10.24 -13.54 -5.08
N TYR A 203 9.12 -14.26 -5.17
CA TYR A 203 9.12 -15.72 -4.99
C TYR A 203 10.09 -16.41 -5.96
N TRP A 204 10.02 -16.08 -7.26
CA TRP A 204 10.86 -16.72 -8.27
C TRP A 204 12.33 -16.32 -8.14
N ASN A 205 12.58 -15.06 -7.81
CA ASN A 205 13.94 -14.58 -7.53
C ASN A 205 14.56 -15.26 -6.30
N GLU A 206 13.81 -15.39 -5.19
CA GLU A 206 14.29 -16.07 -3.98
C GLU A 206 14.65 -17.54 -4.28
N ALA A 207 13.83 -18.24 -5.04
CA ALA A 207 14.04 -19.63 -5.39
C ALA A 207 15.27 -19.87 -6.26
N HIS A 208 15.68 -18.90 -7.12
CA HIS A 208 16.74 -19.09 -8.11
C HIS A 208 17.99 -18.25 -7.87
N GLN A 209 17.89 -17.12 -7.16
CA GLN A 209 19.00 -16.19 -6.92
C GLN A 209 19.39 -16.10 -5.43
N ASN A 210 18.64 -16.74 -4.51
CA ASN A 210 18.81 -16.61 -3.06
C ASN A 210 18.79 -15.15 -2.57
N SER A 211 18.05 -14.28 -3.25
CA SER A 211 17.82 -12.88 -2.90
C SER A 211 16.32 -12.60 -2.81
N SER A 212 15.91 -11.76 -1.88
CA SER A 212 14.48 -11.46 -1.64
C SER A 212 13.79 -10.74 -2.80
N PHE A 213 14.54 -10.07 -3.68
CA PHE A 213 14.04 -9.40 -4.88
C PHE A 213 15.11 -9.26 -5.95
N ASP A 214 14.70 -9.00 -7.17
CA ASP A 214 15.56 -8.72 -8.34
C ASP A 214 15.90 -7.23 -8.37
N GLU A 215 17.12 -6.89 -7.99
CA GLU A 215 17.56 -5.49 -7.89
C GLU A 215 17.49 -4.79 -9.26
N ALA A 216 16.76 -3.69 -9.31
CA ALA A 216 16.46 -2.93 -10.54
C ALA A 216 15.85 -3.76 -11.69
N GLY A 217 15.47 -5.02 -11.47
CA GLY A 217 15.00 -5.95 -12.50
C GLY A 217 16.11 -6.45 -13.42
N ALA A 218 17.37 -6.41 -12.94
CA ALA A 218 18.52 -6.74 -13.77
C ALA A 218 18.53 -8.19 -14.24
N TRP A 219 18.09 -9.12 -13.40
CA TRP A 219 18.00 -10.53 -13.78
C TRP A 219 16.87 -10.78 -14.78
N ALA A 220 15.69 -10.20 -14.57
CA ALA A 220 14.61 -10.24 -15.55
C ALA A 220 15.03 -9.62 -16.89
N GLY A 221 15.77 -8.49 -16.87
CA GLY A 221 16.30 -7.83 -18.06
C GLY A 221 17.31 -8.66 -18.84
N SER A 222 17.91 -9.69 -18.24
CA SER A 222 18.82 -10.65 -18.92
C SER A 222 18.06 -11.78 -19.64
N GLY A 223 16.77 -11.95 -19.37
CA GLY A 223 15.92 -12.97 -19.96
C GLY A 223 15.12 -12.47 -21.15
N GLN A 224 14.39 -13.40 -21.76
CA GLN A 224 13.45 -13.12 -22.85
C GLN A 224 12.04 -13.54 -22.43
N VAL A 225 11.04 -12.74 -22.80
CA VAL A 225 9.63 -13.06 -22.54
C VAL A 225 9.25 -14.33 -23.30
N ILE A 226 8.68 -15.30 -22.59
CA ILE A 226 8.12 -16.52 -23.15
C ILE A 226 6.65 -16.25 -23.49
N ASP A 227 6.36 -15.89 -24.74
CA ASP A 227 5.02 -15.48 -25.18
C ASP A 227 3.94 -16.51 -24.81
N ARG A 228 4.22 -17.80 -25.01
CA ARG A 228 3.27 -18.86 -24.67
C ARG A 228 2.95 -18.90 -23.17
N LEU A 229 3.96 -18.79 -22.31
CA LEU A 229 3.75 -18.76 -20.86
C LEU A 229 2.90 -17.56 -20.43
N LEU A 230 3.18 -16.39 -21.01
CA LEU A 230 2.40 -15.18 -20.76
C LEU A 230 0.94 -15.34 -21.20
N GLU A 231 0.72 -15.86 -22.40
CA GLU A 231 -0.63 -16.11 -22.94
C GLU A 231 -1.40 -17.12 -22.08
N ASP A 232 -0.77 -18.22 -21.67
CA ASP A 232 -1.39 -19.26 -20.83
C ASP A 232 -1.79 -18.66 -19.46
N MET A 233 -0.92 -17.87 -18.81
CA MET A 233 -1.22 -17.20 -17.53
C MET A 233 -2.37 -16.19 -17.67
N LEU A 234 -2.37 -15.36 -18.73
CA LEU A 234 -3.42 -14.38 -18.98
C LEU A 234 -4.77 -15.03 -19.35
N ALA A 235 -4.74 -16.13 -20.07
CA ALA A 235 -5.93 -16.85 -20.51
C ALA A 235 -6.61 -17.64 -19.37
N ALA A 236 -5.80 -18.17 -18.44
CA ALA A 236 -6.29 -18.97 -17.32
C ALA A 236 -7.11 -18.17 -16.29
N GLU A 237 -6.97 -16.84 -16.28
CA GLU A 237 -7.53 -16.00 -15.23
C GLU A 237 -8.59 -15.03 -15.74
N ASP A 238 -9.86 -15.37 -15.49
CA ASP A 238 -10.97 -14.45 -15.76
C ASP A 238 -10.87 -13.15 -14.94
N TYR A 239 -10.18 -13.19 -13.78
CA TYR A 239 -9.95 -12.03 -12.94
C TYR A 239 -9.37 -10.83 -13.71
N PHE A 240 -8.43 -11.05 -14.61
CA PHE A 240 -7.81 -9.98 -15.39
C PHE A 240 -8.81 -9.22 -16.28
N ARG A 241 -9.90 -9.88 -16.69
CA ARG A 241 -10.96 -9.31 -17.55
C ARG A 241 -12.11 -8.68 -16.78
N LEU A 242 -12.18 -8.87 -15.44
CA LEU A 242 -13.25 -8.30 -14.62
C LEU A 242 -13.17 -6.78 -14.65
N PRO A 243 -14.30 -6.08 -14.79
CA PRO A 243 -14.34 -4.63 -14.65
C PRO A 243 -14.14 -4.22 -13.19
N PRO A 244 -13.65 -2.98 -12.93
CA PRO A 244 -13.65 -2.43 -11.59
C PRO A 244 -15.10 -2.20 -11.09
N PRO A 245 -15.32 -2.27 -9.76
CA PRO A 245 -14.31 -2.50 -8.71
C PRO A 245 -13.99 -3.99 -8.55
N LYS A 246 -12.70 -4.33 -8.45
CA LYS A 246 -12.21 -5.69 -8.20
C LYS A 246 -11.02 -5.67 -7.25
N SER A 247 -10.85 -6.72 -6.46
CA SER A 247 -9.71 -6.91 -5.57
C SER A 247 -9.23 -8.34 -5.58
N THR A 248 -7.96 -8.57 -5.23
CA THR A 248 -7.31 -9.87 -5.13
C THR A 248 -6.25 -9.84 -4.03
N GLY A 249 -5.57 -10.96 -3.80
CA GLY A 249 -4.53 -11.07 -2.78
C GLY A 249 -3.37 -11.97 -3.22
N THR A 250 -2.30 -11.93 -2.46
CA THR A 250 -1.11 -12.75 -2.69
C THR A 250 -1.36 -14.24 -2.48
N GLU A 251 -2.40 -14.60 -1.72
CA GLU A 251 -2.85 -15.98 -1.54
C GLU A 251 -3.45 -16.56 -2.82
N TYR A 252 -4.04 -15.73 -3.69
CA TYR A 252 -4.56 -16.12 -4.99
C TYR A 252 -3.43 -16.32 -5.99
N PHE A 253 -2.61 -15.28 -6.20
CA PHE A 253 -1.41 -15.35 -7.05
C PHE A 253 -0.23 -15.90 -6.27
N SER A 254 -0.32 -17.16 -5.91
CA SER A 254 0.65 -17.88 -5.07
C SER A 254 1.72 -18.59 -5.91
N SER A 255 2.75 -19.11 -5.21
CA SER A 255 3.73 -20.00 -5.84
C SER A 255 3.11 -21.21 -6.54
N ASN A 256 2.06 -21.79 -5.93
CA ASN A 256 1.34 -22.94 -6.54
C ASN A 256 0.62 -22.54 -7.84
N TRP A 257 0.07 -21.31 -7.89
CA TRP A 257 -0.51 -20.78 -9.11
C TRP A 257 0.55 -20.69 -10.21
N LEU A 258 1.70 -20.10 -9.94
CA LEU A 258 2.78 -19.97 -10.91
C LEU A 258 3.29 -21.32 -11.39
N THR A 259 3.59 -22.25 -10.47
CA THR A 259 4.16 -23.56 -10.82
C THR A 259 3.25 -24.41 -11.70
N SER A 260 1.94 -24.15 -11.73
CA SER A 260 1.01 -24.85 -12.62
C SER A 260 1.20 -24.57 -14.11
N PHE A 261 1.94 -23.49 -14.47
CA PHE A 261 2.23 -23.10 -15.86
C PHE A 261 3.67 -23.40 -16.30
N LEU A 262 4.52 -23.80 -15.34
CA LEU A 262 5.95 -23.95 -15.63
C LEU A 262 6.26 -25.28 -16.31
N HIS A 263 7.22 -25.25 -17.23
CA HIS A 263 7.81 -26.41 -17.87
C HIS A 263 9.33 -26.43 -17.61
N ASP A 264 9.91 -27.63 -17.46
CA ASP A 264 11.34 -27.83 -17.16
C ASP A 264 12.29 -27.19 -18.20
N GLU A 265 11.79 -26.95 -19.41
CA GLU A 265 12.56 -26.35 -20.51
C GLU A 265 12.72 -24.82 -20.40
N TYR A 266 11.96 -24.16 -19.55
CA TYR A 266 12.00 -22.71 -19.41
C TYR A 266 13.21 -22.27 -18.60
N ALA A 267 14.04 -21.37 -19.17
CA ALA A 267 15.15 -20.78 -18.45
C ALA A 267 14.61 -19.86 -17.34
N ALA A 268 15.23 -19.89 -16.17
CA ALA A 268 14.72 -19.20 -14.99
C ALA A 268 14.66 -17.67 -15.15
N ASN A 269 15.63 -17.06 -15.85
CA ASN A 269 15.61 -15.64 -16.16
C ASN A 269 14.54 -15.25 -17.19
N ASP A 270 14.19 -16.16 -18.12
CA ASP A 270 13.10 -15.95 -19.08
C ASP A 270 11.74 -16.00 -18.38
N VAL A 271 11.57 -16.89 -17.40
CA VAL A 271 10.39 -16.89 -16.53
C VAL A 271 10.29 -15.57 -15.76
N GLN A 272 11.41 -15.08 -15.17
CA GLN A 272 11.42 -13.82 -14.46
C GLN A 272 11.02 -12.64 -15.38
N ALA A 273 11.56 -12.59 -16.60
CA ALA A 273 11.18 -11.59 -17.60
C ALA A 273 9.68 -11.68 -17.96
N THR A 274 9.16 -12.90 -18.07
CA THR A 274 7.74 -13.14 -18.37
C THR A 274 6.82 -12.71 -17.22
N LEU A 275 7.25 -12.90 -15.98
CA LEU A 275 6.50 -12.43 -14.80
C LEU A 275 6.47 -10.88 -14.72
N VAL A 276 7.56 -10.19 -15.08
CA VAL A 276 7.53 -8.72 -15.24
C VAL A 276 6.53 -8.33 -16.32
N GLU A 277 6.55 -9.00 -17.47
CA GLU A 277 5.63 -8.71 -18.58
C GLU A 277 4.18 -9.00 -18.21
N LEU A 278 3.90 -10.01 -17.38
CA LEU A 278 2.56 -10.29 -16.84
C LEU A 278 2.05 -9.09 -16.01
N THR A 279 2.86 -8.62 -15.04
CA THR A 279 2.53 -7.46 -14.22
C THR A 279 2.26 -6.22 -15.08
N VAL A 280 3.15 -5.93 -16.02
CA VAL A 280 3.03 -4.79 -16.95
C VAL A 280 1.78 -4.91 -17.82
N THR A 281 1.51 -6.10 -18.36
CA THR A 281 0.34 -6.33 -19.22
C THR A 281 -0.96 -6.18 -18.48
N THR A 282 -1.07 -6.70 -17.26
CA THR A 282 -2.29 -6.57 -16.45
C THR A 282 -2.57 -5.13 -16.06
N ILE A 283 -1.53 -4.34 -15.73
CA ILE A 283 -1.63 -2.90 -15.48
C ILE A 283 -2.08 -2.16 -16.75
N ALA A 284 -1.42 -2.39 -17.88
CA ALA A 284 -1.73 -1.70 -19.14
C ALA A 284 -3.15 -2.00 -19.62
N ASN A 285 -3.60 -3.27 -19.55
CA ASN A 285 -4.95 -3.65 -19.90
C ASN A 285 -6.00 -2.99 -18.97
N ALA A 286 -5.70 -2.88 -17.69
CA ALA A 286 -6.56 -2.21 -16.73
C ALA A 286 -6.69 -0.71 -17.03
N LEU A 287 -5.60 -0.04 -17.39
CA LEU A 287 -5.61 1.37 -17.80
C LEU A 287 -6.37 1.59 -19.12
N ALA A 288 -6.21 0.68 -20.09
CA ALA A 288 -6.94 0.74 -21.36
C ALA A 288 -8.46 0.57 -21.18
N GLY A 289 -8.90 -0.08 -20.10
CA GLY A 289 -10.30 -0.25 -19.74
C GLY A 289 -10.91 0.95 -19.00
N LEU A 290 -10.15 2.00 -18.69
CA LEU A 290 -10.65 3.21 -18.04
C LEU A 290 -11.49 4.06 -19.01
N PRO A 291 -12.42 4.91 -18.49
CA PRO A 291 -13.22 5.80 -19.33
C PRO A 291 -12.39 6.70 -20.25
N ASP A 292 -11.28 7.22 -19.72
CA ASP A 292 -10.30 8.01 -20.47
C ASP A 292 -8.89 7.57 -20.02
N LEU A 293 -7.99 7.40 -21.00
CA LEU A 293 -6.61 7.05 -20.69
C LEU A 293 -5.94 8.19 -19.91
N PRO A 294 -5.22 7.91 -18.79
CA PRO A 294 -4.48 8.95 -18.07
C PRO A 294 -3.34 9.50 -18.93
N ALA A 295 -3.11 10.82 -18.85
CA ALA A 295 -1.96 11.45 -19.51
C ALA A 295 -0.65 11.03 -18.84
N ASN A 296 -0.68 10.86 -17.52
CA ASN A 296 0.47 10.45 -16.73
C ASN A 296 0.11 9.36 -15.71
N CYS A 297 1.00 8.38 -15.57
CA CYS A 297 0.99 7.33 -14.56
C CYS A 297 2.17 7.53 -13.61
N PHE A 298 1.90 7.50 -12.30
CA PHE A 298 2.92 7.63 -11.27
C PHE A 298 2.99 6.35 -10.44
N VAL A 299 4.16 5.71 -10.46
CA VAL A 299 4.39 4.42 -9.79
C VAL A 299 4.91 4.65 -8.37
N CYS A 300 4.37 3.89 -7.41
CA CYS A 300 4.83 3.83 -6.01
C CYS A 300 4.90 2.39 -5.51
N GLY A 301 5.37 2.21 -4.27
CA GLY A 301 5.66 0.91 -3.67
C GLY A 301 6.96 0.31 -4.21
N GLY A 302 7.33 -0.87 -3.74
CA GLY A 302 8.62 -1.51 -4.06
C GLY A 302 8.89 -1.72 -5.55
N GLY A 303 7.83 -1.85 -6.38
CA GLY A 303 7.98 -1.94 -7.83
C GLY A 303 8.52 -0.67 -8.50
N ALA A 304 8.48 0.47 -7.82
CA ALA A 304 9.05 1.74 -8.31
C ALA A 304 10.59 1.68 -8.44
N HIS A 305 11.24 0.73 -7.77
CA HIS A 305 12.69 0.50 -7.85
C HIS A 305 13.09 -0.49 -8.95
N ASN A 306 12.13 -1.18 -9.55
CA ASN A 306 12.39 -2.10 -10.65
C ASN A 306 12.44 -1.35 -11.97
N GLN A 307 13.63 -0.91 -12.36
CA GLN A 307 13.83 -0.10 -13.57
C GLN A 307 13.37 -0.84 -14.82
N TYR A 308 13.66 -2.13 -14.94
CA TYR A 308 13.23 -2.93 -16.09
C TYR A 308 11.70 -2.96 -16.20
N LEU A 309 10.99 -3.13 -15.09
CA LEU A 309 9.52 -3.08 -15.05
C LEU A 309 8.99 -1.71 -15.51
N LEU A 310 9.59 -0.61 -15.02
CA LEU A 310 9.19 0.75 -15.43
C LEU A 310 9.41 1.00 -16.92
N GLU A 311 10.54 0.56 -17.48
CA GLU A 311 10.84 0.66 -18.91
C GLU A 311 9.84 -0.15 -19.74
N ARG A 312 9.51 -1.39 -19.32
CA ARG A 312 8.49 -2.22 -19.98
C ARG A 312 7.12 -1.58 -19.93
N LEU A 313 6.75 -0.99 -18.76
CA LEU A 313 5.46 -0.30 -18.61
C LEU A 313 5.38 0.94 -19.52
N ALA A 314 6.43 1.75 -19.57
CA ALA A 314 6.49 2.91 -20.46
C ALA A 314 6.41 2.50 -21.94
N HIS A 315 7.09 1.41 -22.32
CA HIS A 315 7.00 0.88 -23.68
C HIS A 315 5.56 0.43 -24.06
N LYS A 316 4.85 -0.17 -23.10
CA LYS A 316 3.48 -0.66 -23.30
C LYS A 316 2.43 0.48 -23.30
N LEU A 317 2.77 1.63 -22.74
CA LEU A 317 1.92 2.81 -22.62
C LEU A 317 2.47 4.03 -23.37
N PRO A 318 2.69 3.96 -24.69
CA PRO A 318 3.40 5.01 -25.44
C PRO A 318 2.67 6.37 -25.46
N GLN A 319 1.40 6.40 -25.09
CA GLN A 319 0.57 7.62 -25.02
C GLN A 319 0.42 8.17 -23.60
N CYS A 320 1.05 7.53 -22.62
CA CYS A 320 0.97 7.88 -21.20
C CYS A 320 2.39 8.11 -20.65
N GLY A 321 2.64 9.24 -20.01
CA GLY A 321 3.89 9.44 -19.28
C GLY A 321 3.97 8.46 -18.11
N VAL A 322 5.09 7.76 -17.96
CA VAL A 322 5.35 6.87 -16.81
C VAL A 322 6.50 7.42 -16.00
N ALA A 323 6.26 7.71 -14.72
CA ALA A 323 7.27 8.18 -13.78
C ALA A 323 6.99 7.57 -12.40
N THR A 324 7.88 7.76 -11.44
CA THR A 324 7.58 7.47 -10.02
C THR A 324 6.95 8.68 -9.34
N THR A 325 6.35 8.47 -8.16
CA THR A 325 5.79 9.57 -7.34
C THR A 325 6.84 10.59 -6.91
N SER A 326 8.14 10.27 -7.02
CA SER A 326 9.24 11.24 -6.82
C SER A 326 9.13 12.43 -7.76
N ALA A 327 8.60 12.25 -8.98
CA ALA A 327 8.35 13.36 -9.91
C ALA A 327 7.29 14.36 -9.40
N LEU A 328 6.46 13.93 -8.44
CA LEU A 328 5.47 14.75 -7.74
C LEU A 328 5.94 15.18 -6.34
N GLY A 329 7.21 14.95 -6.00
CA GLY A 329 7.82 15.36 -4.74
C GLY A 329 7.56 14.41 -3.56
N LEU A 330 7.06 13.19 -3.83
CA LEU A 330 6.84 12.18 -2.79
C LEU A 330 7.58 10.88 -3.12
N ASP A 331 8.42 10.46 -2.18
CA ASP A 331 9.15 9.20 -2.26
C ASP A 331 8.18 8.02 -2.39
N PRO A 332 8.38 7.13 -3.39
CA PRO A 332 7.47 6.02 -3.68
C PRO A 332 7.29 5.02 -2.53
N ASP A 333 8.28 4.88 -1.64
CA ASP A 333 8.20 3.95 -0.52
C ASP A 333 7.32 4.48 0.62
N PHE A 334 7.17 5.80 0.74
CA PHE A 334 6.47 6.41 1.87
C PHE A 334 5.07 6.95 1.55
N VAL A 335 4.55 6.71 0.36
CA VAL A 335 3.21 7.17 -0.06
C VAL A 335 2.13 6.70 0.93
N GLU A 336 2.17 5.44 1.37
CA GLU A 336 1.20 4.90 2.32
C GLU A 336 1.39 5.47 3.73
N ALA A 337 2.62 5.62 4.22
CA ALA A 337 2.87 6.24 5.52
C ALA A 337 2.36 7.70 5.55
N VAL A 338 2.61 8.47 4.49
CA VAL A 338 2.08 9.83 4.34
C VAL A 338 0.54 9.83 4.28
N ALA A 339 -0.07 8.82 3.64
CA ALA A 339 -1.52 8.66 3.62
C ALA A 339 -2.11 8.47 5.03
N PHE A 340 -1.43 7.74 5.93
CA PHE A 340 -1.88 7.58 7.31
C PHE A 340 -1.67 8.84 8.15
N ALA A 341 -0.63 9.65 7.90
CA ALA A 341 -0.50 10.99 8.47
C ALA A 341 -1.68 11.88 8.04
N TRP A 342 -2.03 11.87 6.75
CA TRP A 342 -3.18 12.59 6.23
C TRP A 342 -4.52 12.09 6.81
N LEU A 343 -4.73 10.79 6.94
CA LEU A 343 -5.94 10.22 7.56
C LEU A 343 -6.09 10.66 9.03
N ALA A 344 -4.98 10.75 9.78
CA ALA A 344 -5.00 11.31 11.14
C ALA A 344 -5.43 12.77 11.12
N ARG A 345 -4.91 13.58 10.20
CA ARG A 345 -5.33 14.96 9.98
C ARG A 345 -6.83 15.07 9.67
N GLU A 346 -7.33 14.25 8.76
CA GLU A 346 -8.76 14.23 8.42
C GLU A 346 -9.61 13.84 9.64
N ARG A 347 -9.15 12.88 10.45
CA ARG A 347 -9.84 12.49 11.68
C ARG A 347 -9.90 13.62 12.71
N ILE A 348 -8.80 14.32 12.94
CA ILE A 348 -8.74 15.47 13.87
C ILE A 348 -9.65 16.61 13.40
N ASN A 349 -9.68 16.86 12.09
CA ASN A 349 -10.51 17.90 11.47
C ASN A 349 -11.95 17.46 11.18
N LEU A 350 -12.36 16.27 11.64
CA LEU A 350 -13.71 15.72 11.46
C LEU A 350 -14.14 15.62 9.99
N ARG A 351 -13.18 15.35 9.10
CA ARG A 351 -13.41 15.15 7.66
C ARG A 351 -13.41 13.68 7.30
N SER A 352 -14.05 13.34 6.17
CA SER A 352 -14.13 11.97 5.67
C SER A 352 -12.76 11.48 5.18
N GLY A 353 -12.42 10.23 5.51
CA GLY A 353 -11.21 9.56 5.06
C GLY A 353 -11.42 8.49 4.00
N ASN A 354 -12.64 8.21 3.56
CA ASN A 354 -12.95 7.21 2.53
C ASN A 354 -13.58 7.83 1.28
N ILE A 355 -13.56 7.07 0.19
CA ILE A 355 -14.32 7.33 -1.05
C ILE A 355 -15.32 6.18 -1.20
N PRO A 356 -16.65 6.42 -1.02
CA PRO A 356 -17.65 5.36 -1.09
C PRO A 356 -17.65 4.56 -2.39
N GLU A 357 -17.41 5.23 -3.52
CA GLU A 357 -17.36 4.61 -4.85
C GLU A 357 -16.22 3.59 -4.97
N VAL A 358 -15.15 3.78 -4.19
CA VAL A 358 -13.98 2.90 -4.16
C VAL A 358 -14.16 1.77 -3.14
N THR A 359 -14.55 2.11 -1.90
CA THR A 359 -14.68 1.12 -0.82
C THR A 359 -16.04 0.42 -0.79
N ARG A 360 -16.98 0.81 -1.65
CA ARG A 360 -18.40 0.35 -1.65
C ARG A 360 -19.16 0.71 -0.38
N ALA A 361 -18.66 1.64 0.42
CA ALA A 361 -19.36 2.14 1.60
C ALA A 361 -20.64 2.88 1.20
N ARG A 362 -21.67 2.80 2.03
CA ARG A 362 -22.94 3.48 1.75
C ARG A 362 -22.86 5.01 1.82
N ARG A 363 -21.79 5.53 2.43
CA ARG A 363 -21.56 6.97 2.59
C ARG A 363 -20.12 7.29 2.94
N SER A 364 -19.72 8.53 2.72
CA SER A 364 -18.51 9.10 3.29
C SER A 364 -18.55 9.07 4.82
N THR A 365 -17.44 8.76 5.47
CA THR A 365 -17.36 8.63 6.93
C THR A 365 -16.01 9.04 7.47
N ILE A 366 -15.99 9.56 8.69
CA ILE A 366 -14.77 9.90 9.43
C ILE A 366 -14.18 8.61 9.95
N LEU A 367 -12.95 8.31 9.55
CA LEU A 367 -12.23 7.10 9.92
C LEU A 367 -11.36 7.31 11.17
N GLY A 368 -11.08 6.22 11.88
CA GLY A 368 -10.15 6.17 13.00
C GLY A 368 -10.76 6.49 14.36
N GLY A 369 -10.28 5.79 15.39
CA GLY A 369 -10.44 6.10 16.81
C GLY A 369 -9.32 7.00 17.31
N ILE A 370 -9.56 7.77 18.39
CA ILE A 370 -8.55 8.62 19.04
C ILE A 370 -8.14 7.93 20.34
N TYR A 371 -6.84 7.76 20.51
CA TYR A 371 -6.20 7.23 21.71
C TYR A 371 -5.31 8.34 22.31
N ALA A 372 -5.75 8.87 23.44
CA ALA A 372 -5.03 9.97 24.11
C ALA A 372 -3.83 9.43 24.90
N PRO A 373 -2.73 10.18 25.01
CA PRO A 373 -1.60 9.76 25.82
C PRO A 373 -1.94 9.73 27.32
N ASP A 374 -2.70 10.73 27.81
CA ASP A 374 -3.28 10.87 29.17
C ASP A 374 -4.33 12.01 29.19
#